data_5f535742dae0c88455f57435c4d51079
#
_entry.id   5f535742dae0c88455f57435c4d51079
#
_cell.length_a   1.000
_cell.length_b   1.000
_cell.length_c   1.000
_cell.angle_alpha   90.00
_cell.angle_beta   90.00
_cell.angle_gamma   90.00
#
_symmetry.space_group_name_H-M   'P 1'
#
loop_
_entity.id
_entity.type
_entity.pdbx_description
1 polymer ?
#
loop_
_entity_poly.entity_id
_entity_poly.type
_entity_poly.pdbx_seq_one_letter_code
_entity_poly.pdbx_strand_id
1 'polypeptide(L)'
;VALPKIQTAIPLRRYKYGEYTATLLGDISSSDDLNYCFMMALVKDGGTDPEVYITHEETAAGSTERYRTRVLTADAEHIIDQQAQALNQTAFCDFALNGIQQMFGLSDEQAVLLS
;
A
#
# COMPACT_ATOMS: atom_id res chain seq x y z
N VAL A 1 15.07 -1.03 6.94
CA VAL A 1 13.88 -1.73 6.44
C VAL A 1 13.99 -1.88 4.92
N ALA A 2 13.75 -3.08 4.45
CA ALA A 2 13.76 -3.34 3.02
C ALA A 2 12.45 -2.86 2.39
N LEU A 3 12.55 -1.95 1.43
CA LEU A 3 11.40 -1.54 0.63
C LEU A 3 11.07 -2.61 -0.43
N PRO A 4 9.81 -2.66 -0.91
CA PRO A 4 9.43 -3.63 -1.93
C PRO A 4 10.28 -3.50 -3.19
N LYS A 5 10.68 -4.65 -3.76
CA LYS A 5 11.46 -4.71 -4.98
C LYS A 5 10.55 -5.09 -6.14
N ILE A 6 9.80 -4.13 -6.62
CA ILE A 6 8.80 -4.33 -7.67
C ILE A 6 9.49 -4.38 -9.03
N GLN A 7 9.21 -5.41 -9.81
CA GLN A 7 9.64 -5.52 -11.20
C GLN A 7 8.61 -4.95 -12.15
N THR A 8 7.35 -5.37 -11.98
CA THR A 8 6.23 -4.87 -12.77
C THR A 8 5.01 -4.72 -11.88
N ALA A 9 4.16 -3.75 -12.20
CA ALA A 9 2.87 -3.56 -11.55
C ALA A 9 1.97 -2.77 -12.49
N ILE A 10 0.65 -2.95 -12.34
CA ILE A 10 -0.33 -2.20 -13.13
C ILE A 10 -0.98 -1.16 -12.22
N PRO A 11 -0.88 0.14 -12.56
CA PRO A 11 -1.59 1.17 -11.82
C PRO A 11 -3.09 1.05 -12.10
N LEU A 12 -3.87 0.83 -11.03
CA LEU A 12 -5.31 0.62 -11.10
C LEU A 12 -6.07 1.92 -10.87
N ARG A 13 -5.63 2.72 -9.90
CA ARG A 13 -6.23 4.00 -9.54
C ARG A 13 -5.17 4.94 -9.01
N ARG A 14 -5.41 6.24 -9.17
CA ARG A 14 -4.56 7.28 -8.61
C ARG A 14 -5.41 8.29 -7.86
N TYR A 15 -4.91 8.70 -6.70
CA TYR A 15 -5.59 9.67 -5.85
C TYR A 15 -4.64 10.81 -5.50
N LYS A 16 -5.17 12.03 -5.46
CA LYS A 16 -4.47 13.16 -4.87
C LYS A 16 -4.91 13.26 -3.41
N TYR A 17 -3.96 13.29 -2.49
CA TYR A 17 -4.24 13.31 -1.07
C TYR A 17 -3.28 14.28 -0.38
N GLY A 18 -3.75 15.52 -0.15
CA GLY A 18 -2.89 16.56 0.38
C GLY A 18 -1.70 16.82 -0.53
N GLU A 19 -0.50 16.68 0.02
CA GLU A 19 0.78 16.84 -0.71
C GLU A 19 1.26 15.56 -1.40
N TYR A 20 0.46 14.49 -1.36
CA TYR A 20 0.85 13.20 -1.87
C TYR A 20 -0.02 12.76 -3.03
N THR A 21 0.57 11.98 -3.93
CA THR A 21 -0.17 11.20 -4.91
C THR A 21 -0.08 9.74 -4.49
N ALA A 22 -1.23 9.12 -4.28
CA ALA A 22 -1.33 7.71 -3.90
C ALA A 22 -1.73 6.91 -5.14
N THR A 23 -0.93 5.92 -5.52
CA THR A 23 -1.20 5.05 -6.66
C THR A 23 -1.50 3.65 -6.15
N LEU A 24 -2.69 3.14 -6.49
CA LEU A 24 -3.07 1.76 -6.22
C LEU A 24 -2.51 0.88 -7.32
N LEU A 25 -1.73 -0.12 -6.94
CA LEU A 25 -1.09 -1.06 -7.84
C LEU A 25 -1.68 -2.46 -7.70
N GLY A 26 -1.85 -3.15 -8.81
CA GLY A 26 -2.24 -4.55 -8.88
C GLY A 26 -1.35 -5.31 -9.86
N ASP A 27 -1.60 -6.62 -10.01
CA ASP A 27 -0.80 -7.51 -10.87
C ASP A 27 0.70 -7.33 -10.66
N ILE A 28 1.11 -7.38 -9.38
CA ILE A 28 2.46 -7.02 -8.96
C ILE A 28 3.38 -8.21 -9.11
N SER A 29 4.48 -8.03 -9.83
CA SER A 29 5.62 -8.95 -9.87
C SER A 29 6.79 -8.31 -9.14
N SER A 30 7.38 -9.03 -8.19
CA SER A 30 8.49 -8.54 -7.41
C SER A 30 9.67 -9.50 -7.45
N SER A 31 10.87 -8.98 -7.22
CA SER A 31 12.09 -9.79 -7.11
C SER A 31 12.37 -10.26 -5.68
N ASP A 32 11.64 -9.75 -4.69
CA ASP A 32 11.65 -10.31 -3.35
C ASP A 32 10.74 -11.55 -3.31
N ASP A 33 10.81 -12.32 -2.21
CA ASP A 33 10.08 -13.59 -2.11
C ASP A 33 8.64 -13.41 -1.61
N LEU A 34 8.08 -12.20 -1.71
CA LEU A 34 6.75 -11.89 -1.21
C LEU A 34 5.73 -11.85 -2.35
N ASN A 35 4.53 -12.34 -2.05
CA ASN A 35 3.39 -12.30 -2.97
C ASN A 35 2.48 -11.14 -2.62
N TYR A 36 2.62 -10.03 -3.34
CA TYR A 36 1.80 -8.84 -3.12
C TYR A 36 0.47 -8.98 -3.88
N CYS A 37 -0.64 -8.85 -3.16
CA CYS A 37 -1.98 -8.80 -3.77
C CYS A 37 -2.26 -7.41 -4.31
N PHE A 38 -2.02 -6.39 -3.46
CA PHE A 38 -2.19 -4.98 -3.79
C PHE A 38 -1.13 -4.16 -3.08
N MET A 39 -0.91 -2.95 -3.59
CA MET A 39 0.02 -2.01 -2.97
C MET A 39 -0.47 -0.59 -3.24
N MET A 40 -0.34 0.27 -2.24
CA MET A 40 -0.57 1.71 -2.39
C MET A 40 0.77 2.41 -2.19
N ALA A 41 1.25 3.08 -3.24
CA ALA A 41 2.51 3.81 -3.20
C ALA A 41 2.23 5.31 -3.11
N LEU A 42 2.85 5.99 -2.15
CA LEU A 42 2.68 7.41 -1.93
C LEU A 42 3.92 8.17 -2.36
N VAL A 43 3.75 9.09 -3.30
CA VAL A 43 4.80 9.98 -3.77
C VAL A 43 4.44 11.40 -3.36
N LYS A 44 5.37 12.07 -2.68
CA LYS A 44 5.20 13.47 -2.31
C LYS A 44 5.31 14.37 -3.54
N ASP A 45 4.55 15.47 -3.55
CA ASP A 45 4.61 16.45 -4.64
C ASP A 45 6.05 16.92 -4.89
N GLY A 46 6.44 16.88 -6.16
CA GLY A 46 7.81 17.22 -6.57
C GLY A 46 8.81 16.07 -6.45
N GLY A 47 8.43 14.95 -5.82
CA GLY A 47 9.25 13.75 -5.74
C GLY A 47 9.01 12.80 -6.89
N THR A 48 9.92 11.86 -7.07
CA THR A 48 9.82 10.80 -8.09
C THR A 48 9.67 9.42 -7.49
N ASP A 49 10.19 9.23 -6.27
CA ASP A 49 10.19 7.92 -5.60
C ASP A 49 9.17 7.89 -4.48
N PRO A 50 8.49 6.74 -4.29
CA PRO A 50 7.57 6.59 -3.18
C PRO A 50 8.28 6.71 -1.83
N GLU A 51 7.69 7.47 -0.91
CA GLU A 51 8.17 7.58 0.48
C GLU A 51 7.53 6.55 1.38
N VAL A 52 6.32 6.12 1.04
CA VAL A 52 5.54 5.17 1.84
C VAL A 52 4.89 4.15 0.92
N TYR A 53 4.92 2.90 1.35
CA TYR A 53 4.17 1.82 0.73
C TYR A 53 3.20 1.24 1.74
N ILE A 54 1.96 1.00 1.32
CA ILE A 54 1.02 0.18 2.07
C ILE A 54 0.82 -1.08 1.25
N THR A 55 1.19 -2.23 1.80
CA THR A 55 1.18 -3.50 1.08
C THR A 55 0.14 -4.44 1.66
N HIS A 56 -0.53 -5.19 0.80
CA HIS A 56 -1.36 -6.32 1.20
C HIS A 56 -0.76 -7.56 0.54
N GLU A 57 -0.31 -8.49 1.36
CA GLU A 57 0.51 -9.60 0.90
C GLU A 57 0.16 -10.90 1.58
N GLU A 58 0.49 -12.01 0.91
CA GLU A 58 0.31 -13.35 1.45
C GLU A 58 1.48 -13.68 2.37
N THR A 59 1.15 -14.20 3.56
CA THR A 59 2.15 -14.65 4.52
C THR A 59 2.66 -16.05 4.17
N ALA A 60 3.64 -16.53 4.95
CA ALA A 60 4.18 -17.86 4.75
C ALA A 60 3.11 -18.95 4.93
N ALA A 61 3.26 -20.04 4.16
CA ALA A 61 2.35 -21.17 4.22
C ALA A 61 2.29 -21.75 5.65
N GLY A 62 1.09 -22.14 6.07
CA GLY A 62 0.86 -22.70 7.40
C GLY A 62 0.42 -21.71 8.46
N SER A 63 0.44 -20.42 8.17
CA SER A 63 -0.10 -19.41 9.06
C SER A 63 -1.64 -19.44 9.03
N THR A 64 -2.28 -19.27 10.20
CA THR A 64 -3.73 -19.13 10.29
C THR A 64 -4.19 -17.78 9.71
N GLU A 65 -3.32 -16.79 9.77
CA GLU A 65 -3.54 -15.47 9.19
C GLU A 65 -2.75 -15.40 7.89
N ARG A 66 -3.38 -15.80 6.79
CA ARG A 66 -2.72 -16.00 5.51
C ARG A 66 -2.29 -14.72 4.82
N TYR A 67 -2.86 -13.58 5.21
CA TYR A 67 -2.62 -12.29 4.59
C TYR A 67 -2.32 -11.26 5.65
N ARG A 68 -1.51 -10.27 5.29
CA ARG A 68 -1.20 -9.16 6.19
C ARG A 68 -1.15 -7.86 5.39
N THR A 69 -1.37 -6.75 6.10
CA THR A 69 -1.23 -5.40 5.56
C THR A 69 -0.16 -4.68 6.36
N ARG A 70 0.83 -4.15 5.66
CA ARG A 70 1.98 -3.45 6.27
C ARG A 70 2.07 -2.03 5.73
N VAL A 71 2.63 -1.15 6.56
CA VAL A 71 3.11 0.16 6.14
C VAL A 71 4.63 0.12 6.16
N LEU A 72 5.24 0.49 5.04
CA LEU A 72 6.68 0.47 4.88
C LEU A 72 7.19 1.86 4.53
N THR A 73 8.18 2.33 5.29
CA THR A 73 8.96 3.53 4.98
C THR A 73 10.44 3.12 4.94
N ALA A 74 11.31 4.07 4.57
CA ALA A 74 12.75 3.80 4.58
C ALA A 74 13.28 3.40 5.96
N ASP A 75 12.63 3.89 7.02
CA ASP A 75 13.11 3.75 8.39
C ASP A 75 12.30 2.78 9.25
N ALA A 76 11.10 2.39 8.81
CA ALA A 76 10.20 1.64 9.67
C ALA A 76 9.29 0.69 8.88
N GLU A 77 8.89 -0.37 9.56
CA GLU A 77 7.90 -1.33 9.08
C GLU A 77 6.87 -1.54 10.19
N HIS A 78 5.59 -1.46 9.83
CA HIS A 78 4.49 -1.73 10.77
C HIS A 78 3.49 -2.67 10.13
N ILE A 79 3.18 -3.77 10.82
CA ILE A 79 2.06 -4.63 10.47
C ILE A 79 0.82 -3.99 11.08
N ILE A 80 -0.10 -3.52 10.25
CA ILE A 80 -1.28 -2.80 10.72
C ILE A 80 -2.53 -3.67 10.76
N ASP A 81 -2.52 -4.81 10.08
CA ASP A 81 -3.60 -5.79 10.16
C ASP A 81 -3.13 -7.14 9.64
N GLN A 82 -3.83 -8.20 10.08
CA GLN A 82 -3.61 -9.57 9.62
C GLN A 82 -4.97 -10.19 9.34
N GLN A 83 -5.10 -10.84 8.19
CA GLN A 83 -6.37 -11.37 7.72
C GLN A 83 -6.27 -12.84 7.34
N ALA A 84 -7.36 -13.59 7.57
CA ALA A 84 -7.46 -14.98 7.11
C ALA A 84 -7.77 -15.07 5.61
N GLN A 85 -8.36 -14.02 5.04
CA GLN A 85 -8.73 -13.97 3.62
C GLN A 85 -8.21 -12.69 2.98
N ALA A 86 -7.90 -12.76 1.69
CA ALA A 86 -7.43 -11.60 0.95
C ALA A 86 -8.52 -10.53 0.87
N LEU A 87 -8.11 -9.26 1.04
CA LEU A 87 -8.97 -8.12 0.76
C LEU A 87 -9.15 -7.99 -0.75
N ASN A 88 -10.35 -7.61 -1.19
CA ASN A 88 -10.54 -7.23 -2.59
C ASN A 88 -10.01 -5.81 -2.83
N GLN A 89 -10.00 -5.39 -4.09
CA GLN A 89 -9.46 -4.09 -4.47
C GLN A 89 -10.12 -2.93 -3.70
N THR A 90 -11.45 -2.92 -3.61
CA THR A 90 -12.19 -1.85 -2.94
C THR A 90 -11.88 -1.83 -1.45
N ALA A 91 -11.91 -2.98 -0.79
CA ALA A 91 -11.63 -3.08 0.64
C ALA A 91 -10.20 -2.65 0.96
N PHE A 92 -9.22 -3.09 0.17
CA PHE A 92 -7.83 -2.67 0.35
C PHE A 92 -7.68 -1.16 0.15
N CYS A 93 -8.28 -0.60 -0.90
CA CYS A 93 -8.20 0.82 -1.20
C CYS A 93 -8.75 1.65 -0.05
N ASP A 94 -9.93 1.31 0.46
CA ASP A 94 -10.54 2.01 1.60
C ASP A 94 -9.66 1.90 2.85
N PHE A 95 -9.13 0.72 3.12
CA PHE A 95 -8.24 0.48 4.26
C PHE A 95 -6.96 1.32 4.15
N ALA A 96 -6.35 1.34 2.97
CA ALA A 96 -5.11 2.08 2.73
C ALA A 96 -5.33 3.61 2.85
N LEU A 97 -6.40 4.13 2.27
CA LEU A 97 -6.70 5.56 2.34
C LEU A 97 -6.98 6.00 3.78
N ASN A 98 -7.69 5.19 4.56
CA ASN A 98 -7.88 5.46 5.99
C ASN A 98 -6.56 5.45 6.75
N GLY A 99 -5.68 4.51 6.45
CA GLY A 99 -4.35 4.44 7.06
C GLY A 99 -3.51 5.67 6.77
N ILE A 100 -3.53 6.14 5.52
CA ILE A 100 -2.84 7.38 5.13
C ILE A 100 -3.38 8.56 5.91
N GLN A 101 -4.69 8.69 5.99
CA GLN A 101 -5.34 9.79 6.71
C GLN A 101 -4.90 9.84 8.18
N GLN A 102 -4.84 8.68 8.83
CA GLN A 102 -4.45 8.60 10.23
C GLN A 102 -2.95 8.86 10.42
N MET A 103 -2.09 8.30 9.56
CA MET A 103 -0.64 8.43 9.70
C MET A 103 -0.14 9.85 9.48
N PHE A 104 -0.73 10.58 8.55
CA PHE A 104 -0.28 11.92 8.19
C PHE A 104 -1.13 13.03 8.79
N GLY A 105 -2.10 12.69 9.63
CA GLY A 105 -2.98 13.69 10.25
C GLY A 105 -3.84 14.44 9.24
N LEU A 106 -4.22 13.79 8.15
CA LEU A 106 -4.99 14.40 7.06
C LEU A 106 -6.50 14.22 7.25
N SER A 107 -6.98 14.25 8.50
CA SER A 107 -8.38 13.99 8.82
C SER A 107 -9.34 14.98 8.14
N ASP A 108 -8.87 16.19 7.84
CA ASP A 108 -9.67 17.21 7.15
C ASP A 108 -9.51 17.17 5.62
N GLU A 109 -8.64 16.30 5.12
CA GLU A 109 -8.41 16.13 3.70
C GLU A 109 -9.22 14.97 3.17
N GLN A 110 -9.63 15.06 1.91
CA GLN A 110 -10.27 13.97 1.21
C GLN A 110 -9.46 13.56 0.01
N ALA A 111 -9.33 12.25 -0.21
CA ALA A 111 -8.67 11.74 -1.39
C ALA A 111 -9.49 12.08 -2.63
N VAL A 112 -8.84 12.66 -3.63
CA VAL A 112 -9.46 13.01 -4.90
C VAL A 112 -9.00 12.02 -5.96
N LEU A 113 -9.93 11.30 -6.57
CA LEU A 113 -9.62 10.35 -7.63
C LEU A 113 -9.14 11.10 -8.87
N LEU A 114 -7.94 10.75 -9.36
CA LEU A 114 -7.35 11.35 -10.56
C LEU A 114 -7.58 10.50 -11.81
N SER A 115 -7.57 9.18 -11.64
CA SER A 115 -7.74 8.28 -12.80
C SER A 115 -8.12 6.86 -12.38
#